data_2a5a3c6147694c68652e8f306d1f9dee
#
_entry.id   2a5a3c6147694c68652e8f306d1f9dee
#
_cell.length_a   1.000
_cell.length_b   1.000
_cell.length_c   1.000
_cell.angle_alpha   90.00
_cell.angle_beta   90.00
_cell.angle_gamma   90.00
#
_symmetry.space_group_name_H-M   'P 1'
#
loop_
_entity.id
_entity.type
_entity.pdbx_description
1 polymer ?
#
loop_
_entity_poly.entity_id
_entity_poly.type
_entity_poly.pdbx_seq_one_letter_code
_entity_poly.pdbx_strand_id
1 'polypeptide(L)'
;MGMLKRVKKASSAKKLKRLMNWYGPYLGAGVRLDYIADDWREVRVVMNMRWYNRNAVGTHFGGSLYSMIDPHYMLMLMKLLGSDYVVWDKAASIDFIKPGTGKLTAIMKVSDQMLGDIIQATSAGNKYLPEYPVKIFDESGEVVAKALKTLYIRKKPGITS
;
A
#
# COMPACT_ATOMS: atom_id res chain seq x y z
N MET A 1 -5.82 -21.61 0.18
CA MET A 1 -5.09 -20.81 1.20
C MET A 1 -5.16 -19.35 0.79
N GLY A 2 -5.81 -18.47 1.60
CA GLY A 2 -6.06 -17.08 1.23
C GLY A 2 -4.77 -16.24 1.09
N MET A 3 -4.85 -15.16 0.31
CA MET A 3 -3.75 -14.23 0.03
C MET A 3 -3.03 -13.75 1.31
N LEU A 4 -3.78 -13.39 2.35
CA LEU A 4 -3.21 -12.92 3.62
C LEU A 4 -2.29 -13.96 4.29
N LYS A 5 -2.64 -15.25 4.26
CA LYS A 5 -1.78 -16.32 4.78
C LYS A 5 -0.48 -16.44 3.97
N ARG A 6 -0.55 -16.23 2.65
CA ARG A 6 0.63 -16.24 1.77
C ARG A 6 1.55 -15.05 2.05
N VAL A 7 0.99 -13.87 2.26
CA VAL A 7 1.75 -12.64 2.60
C VAL A 7 2.46 -12.79 3.94
N LYS A 8 1.75 -13.26 4.99
CA LYS A 8 2.36 -13.52 6.31
C LYS A 8 3.52 -14.52 6.24
N LYS A 9 3.44 -15.50 5.33
CA LYS A 9 4.51 -16.49 5.09
C LYS A 9 5.61 -16.01 4.13
N ALA A 10 5.46 -14.84 3.48
CA ALA A 10 6.51 -14.29 2.64
C ALA A 10 7.69 -13.91 3.52
N SER A 11 8.74 -14.73 3.52
CA SER A 11 9.95 -14.55 4.32
C SER A 11 10.88 -13.46 3.77
N SER A 12 10.68 -13.00 2.53
CA SER A 12 11.51 -12.00 1.89
C SER A 12 10.70 -11.05 1.01
N ALA A 13 11.22 -9.84 0.83
CA ALA A 13 10.68 -8.83 -0.07
C ALA A 13 10.49 -9.36 -1.51
N LYS A 14 11.47 -10.13 -2.02
CA LYS A 14 11.40 -10.77 -3.35
C LYS A 14 10.20 -11.72 -3.48
N LYS A 15 9.90 -12.49 -2.44
CA LYS A 15 8.76 -13.42 -2.44
C LYS A 15 7.42 -12.67 -2.42
N LEU A 16 7.32 -11.59 -1.65
CA LEU A 16 6.13 -10.74 -1.66
C LEU A 16 5.94 -10.09 -3.04
N LYS A 17 7.01 -9.51 -3.62
CA LYS A 17 6.96 -8.91 -4.95
C LYS A 17 6.40 -9.87 -6.00
N ARG A 18 6.89 -11.12 -6.03
CA ARG A 18 6.37 -12.15 -6.96
C ARG A 18 4.90 -12.44 -6.70
N LEU A 19 4.51 -12.61 -5.43
CA LEU A 19 3.15 -12.92 -5.04
C LEU A 19 2.16 -11.81 -5.44
N MET A 20 2.53 -10.55 -5.22
CA MET A 20 1.72 -9.39 -5.58
C MET A 20 1.58 -9.24 -7.09
N ASN A 21 2.65 -9.47 -7.85
CA ASN A 21 2.62 -9.38 -9.31
C ASN A 21 1.83 -10.51 -10.00
N TRP A 22 1.50 -11.58 -9.29
CA TRP A 22 0.59 -12.64 -9.73
C TRP A 22 -0.78 -12.58 -9.05
N TYR A 23 -1.04 -11.51 -8.29
CA TYR A 23 -2.32 -11.31 -7.65
C TYR A 23 -3.37 -10.85 -8.66
N GLY A 24 -4.50 -11.58 -8.77
CA GLY A 24 -5.52 -11.33 -9.78
C GLY A 24 -6.00 -9.87 -9.88
N PRO A 25 -6.34 -9.18 -8.76
CA PRO A 25 -6.70 -7.76 -8.79
C PRO A 25 -5.62 -6.85 -9.39
N TYR A 26 -4.33 -7.14 -9.17
CA TYR A 26 -3.22 -6.38 -9.74
C TYR A 26 -3.07 -6.63 -11.23
N LEU A 27 -3.19 -7.89 -11.66
CA LEU A 27 -3.16 -8.25 -13.08
C LEU A 27 -4.30 -7.54 -13.83
N GLY A 28 -5.53 -7.58 -13.29
CA GLY A 28 -6.69 -6.93 -13.89
C GLY A 28 -6.60 -5.40 -13.90
N ALA A 29 -6.04 -4.79 -12.85
CA ALA A 29 -5.81 -3.35 -12.79
C ALA A 29 -4.60 -2.87 -13.61
N GLY A 30 -3.73 -3.77 -14.07
CA GLY A 30 -2.48 -3.44 -14.74
C GLY A 30 -1.39 -2.88 -13.80
N VAL A 31 -1.54 -3.13 -12.50
CA VAL A 31 -0.63 -2.67 -11.44
C VAL A 31 0.51 -3.66 -11.25
N ARG A 32 1.70 -3.14 -10.97
CA ARG A 32 2.88 -3.96 -10.69
C ARG A 32 3.67 -3.39 -9.52
N LEU A 33 4.00 -4.24 -8.57
CA LEU A 33 4.97 -3.95 -7.53
C LEU A 33 6.37 -3.99 -8.15
N ASP A 34 6.96 -2.80 -8.36
CA ASP A 34 8.25 -2.64 -9.03
C ASP A 34 9.43 -2.86 -8.08
N TYR A 35 9.33 -2.29 -6.89
CA TYR A 35 10.37 -2.38 -5.87
C TYR A 35 9.76 -2.56 -4.49
N ILE A 36 10.44 -3.29 -3.65
CA ILE A 36 10.23 -3.37 -2.21
C ILE A 36 11.58 -3.50 -1.53
N ALA A 37 11.85 -2.65 -0.55
CA ALA A 37 13.07 -2.69 0.25
C ALA A 37 13.13 -3.97 1.10
N ASP A 38 14.31 -4.53 1.30
CA ASP A 38 14.51 -5.75 2.10
C ASP A 38 14.12 -5.55 3.57
N ASP A 39 14.24 -4.31 4.08
CA ASP A 39 13.80 -3.88 5.41
C ASP A 39 12.30 -3.53 5.49
N TRP A 40 11.54 -3.65 4.40
CA TRP A 40 10.09 -3.38 4.30
C TRP A 40 9.70 -1.92 4.49
N ARG A 41 10.63 -0.98 4.41
CA ARG A 41 10.38 0.45 4.66
C ARG A 41 10.01 1.26 3.43
N GLU A 42 10.21 0.72 2.25
CA GLU A 42 9.86 1.38 1.00
C GLU A 42 9.25 0.41 0.00
N VAL A 43 8.19 0.87 -0.66
CA VAL A 43 7.54 0.17 -1.77
C VAL A 43 7.37 1.15 -2.92
N ARG A 44 7.71 0.71 -4.14
CA ARG A 44 7.40 1.42 -5.39
C ARG A 44 6.50 0.57 -6.25
N VAL A 45 5.39 1.18 -6.66
CA VAL A 45 4.36 0.57 -7.50
C VAL A 45 4.28 1.33 -8.80
N VAL A 46 4.16 0.62 -9.90
CA VAL A 46 4.02 1.19 -11.24
C VAL A 46 2.79 0.64 -11.95
N MET A 47 2.24 1.44 -12.85
CA MET A 47 1.16 1.04 -13.72
C MET A 47 1.39 1.64 -15.09
N ASN A 48 1.50 0.78 -16.11
CA ASN A 48 1.54 1.23 -17.52
C ASN A 48 0.13 1.25 -18.09
N MET A 49 -0.13 2.20 -18.98
CA MET A 49 -1.41 2.22 -19.68
C MET A 49 -1.52 1.01 -20.61
N ARG A 50 -2.64 0.29 -20.48
CA ARG A 50 -3.00 -0.87 -21.27
C ARG A 50 -4.44 -0.71 -21.77
N TRP A 51 -4.84 -1.48 -22.78
CA TRP A 51 -6.20 -1.44 -23.28
C TRP A 51 -7.27 -1.81 -22.23
N TYR A 52 -6.92 -2.66 -21.26
CA TYR A 52 -7.85 -3.16 -20.24
C TYR A 52 -7.90 -2.32 -18.95
N ASN A 53 -7.01 -1.35 -18.74
CA ASN A 53 -7.03 -0.45 -17.58
C ASN A 53 -7.34 1.01 -17.95
N ARG A 54 -7.92 1.22 -19.15
CA ARG A 54 -8.46 2.52 -19.59
C ARG A 54 -9.91 2.67 -19.16
N ASN A 55 -10.28 3.90 -18.87
CA ASN A 55 -11.68 4.30 -18.70
C ASN A 55 -12.30 4.74 -20.04
N ALA A 56 -13.58 5.13 -19.99
CA ALA A 56 -14.34 5.54 -21.19
C ALA A 56 -13.77 6.78 -21.90
N VAL A 57 -13.00 7.61 -21.21
CA VAL A 57 -12.38 8.83 -21.79
C VAL A 57 -10.91 8.63 -22.18
N GLY A 58 -10.42 7.39 -22.18
CA GLY A 58 -9.09 7.04 -22.68
C GLY A 58 -7.94 7.26 -21.69
N THR A 59 -8.22 7.56 -20.43
CA THR A 59 -7.22 7.69 -19.34
C THR A 59 -7.22 6.47 -18.44
N HIS A 60 -6.31 6.39 -17.46
CA HIS A 60 -6.30 5.30 -16.49
C HIS A 60 -7.63 5.25 -15.72
N PHE A 61 -8.16 4.03 -15.53
CA PHE A 61 -9.34 3.81 -14.72
C PHE A 61 -9.06 4.16 -13.24
N GLY A 62 -9.95 4.94 -12.62
CA GLY A 62 -9.75 5.42 -11.23
C GLY A 62 -9.60 4.29 -10.21
N GLY A 63 -10.30 3.17 -10.39
CA GLY A 63 -10.14 1.98 -9.56
C GLY A 63 -8.74 1.35 -9.69
N SER A 64 -8.12 1.41 -10.87
CA SER A 64 -6.73 0.98 -11.06
C SER A 64 -5.75 1.91 -10.35
N LEU A 65 -6.00 3.23 -10.35
CA LEU A 65 -5.21 4.19 -9.58
C LEU A 65 -5.26 3.88 -8.08
N TYR A 66 -6.46 3.61 -7.54
CA TYR A 66 -6.58 3.20 -6.15
C TYR A 66 -5.85 1.88 -5.88
N SER A 67 -5.93 0.90 -6.77
CA SER A 67 -5.23 -0.38 -6.64
C SER A 67 -3.70 -0.24 -6.57
N MET A 68 -3.10 0.85 -7.07
CA MET A 68 -1.67 1.12 -6.94
C MET A 68 -1.23 1.36 -5.49
N ILE A 69 -2.12 1.85 -4.65
CA ILE A 69 -1.81 2.24 -3.27
C ILE A 69 -2.34 1.24 -2.24
N ASP A 70 -3.37 0.48 -2.59
CA ASP A 70 -3.92 -0.59 -1.78
C ASP A 70 -3.18 -1.90 -2.08
N PRO A 71 -2.66 -2.65 -1.12
CA PRO A 71 -2.72 -2.57 0.35
C PRO A 71 -1.35 -2.30 1.02
N HIS A 72 -0.48 -1.51 0.41
CA HIS A 72 0.96 -1.52 0.71
C HIS A 72 1.30 -1.09 2.13
N TYR A 73 0.76 0.03 2.65
CA TYR A 73 1.02 0.45 4.04
C TYR A 73 0.63 -0.63 5.04
N MET A 74 -0.52 -1.28 4.85
CA MET A 74 -0.95 -2.39 5.70
C MET A 74 0.07 -3.52 5.68
N LEU A 75 0.53 -3.95 4.49
CA LEU A 75 1.47 -5.05 4.34
C LEU A 75 2.84 -4.73 4.93
N MET A 76 3.35 -3.51 4.72
CA MET A 76 4.62 -3.03 5.30
C MET A 76 4.53 -3.03 6.82
N LEU A 77 3.50 -2.41 7.40
CA LEU A 77 3.33 -2.31 8.85
C LEU A 77 3.08 -3.67 9.51
N MET A 78 2.34 -4.58 8.84
CA MET A 78 2.20 -5.97 9.35
C MET A 78 3.55 -6.69 9.48
N LYS A 79 4.52 -6.37 8.62
CA LYS A 79 5.87 -6.96 8.69
C LYS A 79 6.73 -6.26 9.73
N LEU A 80 6.71 -4.93 9.77
CA LEU A 80 7.54 -4.13 10.67
C LEU A 80 7.11 -4.26 12.14
N LEU A 81 5.82 -4.34 12.41
CA LEU A 81 5.26 -4.46 13.76
C LEU A 81 5.15 -5.91 14.24
N GLY A 82 5.20 -6.88 13.31
CA GLY A 82 5.15 -8.31 13.65
C GLY A 82 3.78 -8.83 14.05
N SER A 83 3.79 -10.03 14.66
CA SER A 83 2.57 -10.79 14.99
C SER A 83 1.76 -10.19 16.14
N ASP A 84 2.38 -9.33 16.93
CA ASP A 84 1.79 -8.77 18.15
C ASP A 84 0.78 -7.66 17.87
N TYR A 85 0.72 -7.24 16.63
CA TYR A 85 -0.19 -6.19 16.17
C TYR A 85 -1.27 -6.72 15.23
N VAL A 86 -2.42 -6.07 15.32
CA VAL A 86 -3.48 -6.14 14.31
C VAL A 86 -3.37 -4.89 13.46
N VAL A 87 -3.27 -5.06 12.15
CA VAL A 87 -3.20 -3.97 11.17
C VAL A 87 -4.14 -4.30 10.02
N TRP A 88 -5.01 -3.36 9.65
CA TRP A 88 -5.80 -3.43 8.40
C TRP A 88 -6.12 -2.04 7.86
N ASP A 89 -6.45 -1.99 6.57
CA ASP A 89 -6.97 -0.78 5.95
C ASP A 89 -8.40 -0.52 6.44
N LYS A 90 -8.63 0.66 7.03
CA LYS A 90 -9.94 1.04 7.57
C LYS A 90 -10.73 1.88 6.60
N ALA A 91 -10.10 2.88 6.01
CA ALA A 91 -10.71 3.81 5.08
C ALA A 91 -9.66 4.37 4.11
N ALA A 92 -10.15 4.91 3.01
CA ALA A 92 -9.32 5.72 2.12
C ALA A 92 -10.18 6.72 1.37
N SER A 93 -9.57 7.85 1.01
CA SER A 93 -10.08 8.77 0.00
C SER A 93 -9.05 8.92 -1.11
N ILE A 94 -9.49 9.25 -2.31
CA ILE A 94 -8.64 9.55 -3.44
C ILE A 94 -9.20 10.73 -4.23
N ASP A 95 -8.33 11.72 -4.49
CA ASP A 95 -8.61 12.88 -5.32
C ASP A 95 -7.86 12.72 -6.64
N PHE A 96 -8.58 12.76 -7.74
CA PHE A 96 -8.02 12.73 -9.09
C PHE A 96 -7.70 14.17 -9.51
N ILE A 97 -6.40 14.51 -9.60
CA ILE A 97 -5.92 15.89 -9.83
C ILE A 97 -5.93 16.22 -11.33
N LYS A 98 -5.51 15.25 -12.14
CA LYS A 98 -5.52 15.36 -13.61
C LYS A 98 -5.67 13.99 -14.27
N PRO A 99 -6.08 13.93 -15.54
CA PRO A 99 -6.12 12.69 -16.29
C PRO A 99 -4.75 12.01 -16.33
N GLY A 100 -4.68 10.75 -15.86
CA GLY A 100 -3.47 9.95 -15.88
C GLY A 100 -3.33 9.19 -17.19
N THR A 101 -2.17 9.31 -17.83
CA THR A 101 -1.82 8.56 -19.07
C THR A 101 -0.40 8.02 -18.96
N GLY A 102 -0.01 7.12 -19.85
CA GLY A 102 1.34 6.57 -19.87
C GLY A 102 1.68 5.71 -18.64
N LYS A 103 2.89 5.82 -18.16
CA LYS A 103 3.36 5.13 -16.96
C LYS A 103 3.13 5.99 -15.73
N LEU A 104 2.51 5.41 -14.71
CA LEU A 104 2.30 6.04 -13.41
C LEU A 104 3.14 5.34 -12.33
N THR A 105 3.54 6.11 -11.31
CA THR A 105 4.37 5.63 -10.20
C THR A 105 3.85 6.13 -8.87
N ALA A 106 3.75 5.24 -7.87
CA ALA A 106 3.49 5.58 -6.48
C ALA A 106 4.62 5.03 -5.60
N ILE A 107 5.07 5.82 -4.63
CA ILE A 107 6.08 5.42 -3.65
C ILE A 107 5.51 5.61 -2.26
N MET A 108 5.59 4.55 -1.44
CA MET A 108 5.16 4.56 -0.05
C MET A 108 6.35 4.23 0.84
N LYS A 109 6.51 5.00 1.92
CA LYS A 109 7.61 4.84 2.88
C LYS A 109 7.08 4.80 4.30
N VAL A 110 7.69 3.97 5.13
CA VAL A 110 7.45 3.92 6.59
C VAL A 110 8.70 4.41 7.29
N SER A 111 8.59 5.56 7.97
CA SER A 111 9.70 6.17 8.73
C SER A 111 9.77 5.61 10.15
N ASP A 112 10.90 5.87 10.84
CA ASP A 112 11.05 5.56 12.26
C ASP A 112 10.04 6.34 13.12
N GLN A 113 9.76 7.59 12.75
CA GLN A 113 8.75 8.40 13.42
C GLN A 113 7.37 7.73 13.36
N MET A 114 6.94 7.27 12.18
CA MET A 114 5.65 6.55 12.03
C MET A 114 5.59 5.32 12.94
N LEU A 115 6.66 4.54 13.02
CA LEU A 115 6.70 3.35 13.89
C LEU A 115 6.70 3.74 15.37
N GLY A 116 7.44 4.79 15.75
CA GLY A 116 7.43 5.32 17.11
C GLY A 116 6.06 5.79 17.56
N ASP A 117 5.36 6.55 16.73
CA ASP A 117 3.98 7.03 16.98
C ASP A 117 3.01 5.87 17.18
N ILE A 118 3.11 4.82 16.31
CA ILE A 118 2.29 3.62 16.43
C ILE A 118 2.53 2.91 17.76
N ILE A 119 3.80 2.66 18.12
CA ILE A 119 4.17 1.95 19.34
C ILE A 119 3.68 2.74 20.56
N GLN A 120 3.90 4.05 20.59
CA GLN A 120 3.47 4.93 21.68
C GLN A 120 1.94 4.94 21.83
N ALA A 121 1.22 5.17 20.74
CA ALA A 121 -0.24 5.28 20.75
C ALA A 121 -0.96 3.97 21.12
N THR A 122 -0.32 2.82 20.86
CA THR A 122 -0.89 1.49 21.12
C THR A 122 -0.34 0.82 22.37
N SER A 123 0.57 1.46 23.11
CA SER A 123 1.25 0.90 24.28
C SER A 123 0.30 0.40 25.36
N ALA A 124 -0.79 1.12 25.63
CA ALA A 124 -1.84 0.76 26.58
C ALA A 124 -2.94 -0.16 25.97
N GLY A 125 -2.71 -0.76 24.79
CA GLY A 125 -3.69 -1.60 24.11
C GLY A 125 -4.81 -0.83 23.40
N ASN A 126 -4.70 0.50 23.30
CA ASN A 126 -5.64 1.34 22.57
C ASN A 126 -5.52 1.11 21.07
N LYS A 127 -6.61 1.38 20.33
CA LYS A 127 -6.57 1.47 18.87
C LYS A 127 -5.92 2.80 18.45
N TYR A 128 -5.14 2.77 17.38
CA TYR A 128 -4.60 3.94 16.70
C TYR A 128 -5.08 3.96 15.25
N LEU A 129 -5.48 5.13 14.77
CA LEU A 129 -6.05 5.32 13.43
C LEU A 129 -5.24 6.37 12.65
N PRO A 130 -3.97 6.07 12.30
CA PRO A 130 -3.16 7.02 11.55
C PRO A 130 -3.65 7.18 10.12
N GLU A 131 -3.38 8.35 9.57
CA GLU A 131 -3.65 8.71 8.18
C GLU A 131 -2.34 8.97 7.44
N TYR A 132 -2.14 8.27 6.33
CA TYR A 132 -0.93 8.36 5.54
C TYR A 132 -1.23 8.84 4.12
N PRO A 133 -0.69 9.99 3.72
CA PRO A 133 -0.86 10.48 2.36
C PRO A 133 -0.02 9.69 1.36
N VAL A 134 -0.57 9.47 0.18
CA VAL A 134 0.12 8.87 -0.97
C VAL A 134 -0.15 9.73 -2.20
N LYS A 135 0.89 9.94 -3.01
CA LYS A 135 0.78 10.62 -4.31
C LYS A 135 1.11 9.64 -5.42
N ILE A 136 0.38 9.75 -6.52
CA ILE A 136 0.66 9.04 -7.77
C ILE A 136 1.17 10.07 -8.77
N PHE A 137 2.30 9.79 -9.38
CA PHE A 137 2.99 10.67 -10.31
C PHE A 137 3.01 10.07 -11.72
N ASP A 138 2.99 10.92 -12.72
CA ASP A 138 3.30 10.55 -14.10
C ASP A 138 4.81 10.58 -14.39
N GLU A 139 5.18 10.33 -15.65
CA GLU A 139 6.57 10.31 -16.12
C GLU A 139 7.23 11.69 -16.09
N SER A 140 6.47 12.78 -16.11
CA SER A 140 6.98 14.14 -15.97
C SER A 140 7.21 14.57 -14.51
N GLY A 141 6.80 13.71 -13.54
CA GLY A 141 6.87 14.00 -12.10
C GLY A 141 5.69 14.82 -11.58
N GLU A 142 4.66 15.04 -12.39
CA GLU A 142 3.45 15.74 -11.96
C GLU A 142 2.49 14.78 -11.22
N VAL A 143 1.75 15.34 -10.25
CA VAL A 143 0.79 14.57 -9.46
C VAL A 143 -0.48 14.34 -10.25
N VAL A 144 -0.81 13.07 -10.48
CA VAL A 144 -2.04 12.62 -11.14
C VAL A 144 -3.17 12.40 -10.13
N ALA A 145 -2.84 11.82 -8.98
CA ALA A 145 -3.81 11.59 -7.91
C ALA A 145 -3.15 11.72 -6.54
N LYS A 146 -3.96 12.09 -5.54
CA LYS A 146 -3.59 12.10 -4.12
C LYS A 146 -4.57 11.21 -3.37
N ALA A 147 -4.06 10.39 -2.47
CA ALA A 147 -4.90 9.57 -1.61
C ALA A 147 -4.50 9.74 -0.15
N LEU A 148 -5.46 9.54 0.74
CA LEU A 148 -5.25 9.46 2.18
C LEU A 148 -5.71 8.09 2.64
N LYS A 149 -4.79 7.31 3.22
CA LYS A 149 -5.05 5.95 3.74
C LYS A 149 -5.20 6.01 5.25
N THR A 150 -6.36 5.63 5.77
CA THR A 150 -6.58 5.45 7.22
C THR A 150 -6.38 3.98 7.57
N LEU A 151 -5.46 3.69 8.47
CA LEU A 151 -5.24 2.34 8.98
C LEU A 151 -5.85 2.16 10.36
N TYR A 152 -6.24 0.94 10.66
CA TYR A 152 -6.54 0.50 12.02
C TYR A 152 -5.34 -0.30 12.54
N ILE A 153 -4.76 0.16 13.63
CA ILE A 153 -3.61 -0.49 14.27
C ILE A 153 -3.90 -0.66 15.76
N ARG A 154 -3.62 -1.85 16.28
CA ARG A 154 -3.78 -2.16 17.71
C ARG A 154 -2.79 -3.24 18.15
N LYS A 155 -2.16 -3.07 19.30
CA LYS A 155 -1.40 -4.13 19.97
C LYS A 155 -2.38 -5.16 20.54
N LYS A 156 -2.12 -6.45 20.36
CA LYS A 156 -2.98 -7.52 20.88
C LYS A 156 -2.95 -7.55 22.41
N PRO A 157 -4.07 -7.83 23.08
CA PRO A 157 -4.07 -7.98 24.54
C PRO A 157 -3.23 -9.19 24.98
N GLY A 158 -2.61 -9.08 26.16
CA GLY A 158 -1.83 -10.17 26.77
C GLY A 158 -0.39 -10.32 26.31
N ILE A 159 0.12 -9.43 25.44
CA ILE A 159 1.52 -9.39 25.07
C ILE A 159 2.17 -8.23 25.83
N THR A 160 2.65 -8.52 27.03
CA THR A 160 3.61 -7.68 27.76
C THR A 160 4.97 -7.80 27.08
N SER A 161 5.56 -6.67 26.73
CA SER A 161 6.94 -6.56 26.21
C SER A 161 7.96 -6.91 27.29
#